data_d435f821b756e055f844a9956426393c
#
_entry.id   d435f821b756e055f844a9956426393c
#
_cell.length_a   1.000
_cell.length_b   1.000
_cell.length_c   1.000
_cell.angle_alpha   90.00
_cell.angle_beta   90.00
_cell.angle_gamma   90.00
#
_symmetry.space_group_name_H-M   'P 1'
#
loop_
_entity.id
_entity.type
_entity.pdbx_description
1 polymer ?
#
loop_
_entity_poly.entity_id
_entity_poly.type
_entity_poly.pdbx_seq_one_letter_code
_entity_poly.pdbx_strand_id
1 'polypeptide(L)'
;MPDAQDIDFLLNEWPFQPGVISARLVNAGDGREVMQMRIEMGVLQMETVGRPDGEHPGGFETYLDYLNSLILHQGEVFTLNEEQCMEIDREFVQFYHRRVCCLALREFRRAVTDAEHTLSLMDFVVNWSSDQEYTVSHEQYRPFVLFHRVQAGALAALQETSPEAAIEEINTGLDQLRELYVKLEAEEQFEQDELVNQLVQMKESLREEYKVGKTLGEQLADAVSAEEYERAAKIRDEIAKRQGGRH
;
A
#
# COMPACT_ATOMS: atom_id res chain seq x y z
N MET A 1 13.30 -29.82 -23.75
CA MET A 1 11.85 -29.61 -23.55
C MET A 1 11.26 -29.42 -24.92
N PRO A 2 10.17 -30.10 -25.32
CA PRO A 2 9.53 -29.78 -26.59
C PRO A 2 9.12 -28.32 -26.58
N ASP A 3 9.17 -27.66 -27.74
CA ASP A 3 8.67 -26.32 -28.00
C ASP A 3 7.13 -26.29 -27.76
N ALA A 4 6.69 -26.36 -26.51
CA ALA A 4 5.30 -26.12 -26.19
C ALA A 4 5.00 -24.65 -26.44
N GLN A 5 4.19 -24.37 -27.46
CA GLN A 5 3.74 -23.02 -27.80
C GLN A 5 2.54 -22.60 -26.93
N ASP A 6 2.11 -23.44 -26.02
CA ASP A 6 1.01 -23.22 -25.08
C ASP A 6 1.50 -23.25 -23.63
N ILE A 7 0.62 -22.85 -22.71
CA ILE A 7 0.86 -22.81 -21.26
C ILE A 7 0.04 -23.87 -20.52
N ASP A 8 -0.51 -24.86 -21.20
CA ASP A 8 -1.39 -25.88 -20.62
C ASP A 8 -0.75 -26.62 -19.46
N PHE A 9 0.57 -26.96 -19.57
CA PHE A 9 1.29 -27.61 -18.48
C PHE A 9 1.25 -26.76 -17.19
N LEU A 10 1.46 -25.44 -17.32
CA LEU A 10 1.46 -24.51 -16.19
C LEU A 10 0.07 -24.37 -15.57
N LEU A 11 -0.97 -24.27 -16.41
CA LEU A 11 -2.35 -24.14 -15.97
C LEU A 11 -2.84 -25.43 -15.26
N ASN A 12 -2.40 -26.59 -15.72
CA ASN A 12 -2.73 -27.89 -15.12
C ASN A 12 -2.00 -28.13 -13.81
N GLU A 13 -0.72 -27.74 -13.70
CA GLU A 13 0.06 -27.86 -12.46
C GLU A 13 -0.37 -26.86 -11.38
N TRP A 14 -0.93 -25.73 -11.79
CA TRP A 14 -1.36 -24.67 -10.89
C TRP A 14 -2.81 -24.25 -11.18
N PRO A 15 -3.81 -25.04 -10.73
CA PRO A 15 -5.20 -24.79 -11.01
C PRO A 15 -5.70 -23.48 -10.37
N PHE A 16 -6.53 -22.75 -11.11
CA PHE A 16 -7.18 -21.55 -10.61
C PHE A 16 -8.21 -21.87 -9.51
N GLN A 17 -8.25 -21.06 -8.46
CA GLN A 17 -9.21 -21.16 -7.36
C GLN A 17 -10.01 -19.85 -7.28
N PRO A 18 -11.32 -19.87 -7.60
CA PRO A 18 -12.16 -18.68 -7.49
C PRO A 18 -12.16 -18.10 -6.08
N GLY A 19 -12.07 -16.76 -5.97
CA GLY A 19 -12.10 -16.06 -4.70
C GLY A 19 -10.80 -16.09 -3.88
N VAL A 20 -9.75 -16.71 -4.40
CA VAL A 20 -8.44 -16.80 -3.74
C VAL A 20 -7.38 -16.11 -4.61
N ILE A 21 -6.60 -15.22 -4.01
CA ILE A 21 -5.39 -14.68 -4.64
C ILE A 21 -4.32 -15.76 -4.57
N SER A 22 -4.09 -16.42 -5.71
CA SER A 22 -3.08 -17.45 -5.84
C SER A 22 -1.83 -16.85 -6.49
N ALA A 23 -0.76 -16.72 -5.71
CA ALA A 23 0.49 -16.11 -6.12
C ALA A 23 1.70 -16.98 -5.73
N ARG A 24 2.83 -16.81 -6.42
CA ARG A 24 4.11 -17.42 -6.09
C ARG A 24 5.28 -16.58 -6.55
N LEU A 25 6.43 -16.73 -5.89
CA LEU A 25 7.71 -16.24 -6.36
C LEU A 25 8.44 -17.37 -7.11
N VAL A 26 9.02 -17.06 -8.25
CA VAL A 26 9.79 -18.01 -9.06
C VAL A 26 11.06 -17.36 -9.57
N ASN A 27 12.12 -18.15 -9.73
CA ASN A 27 13.33 -17.69 -10.40
C ASN A 27 13.15 -17.89 -11.90
N ALA A 28 13.22 -16.80 -12.66
CA ALA A 28 13.21 -16.83 -14.12
C ALA A 28 14.49 -17.49 -14.67
N GLY A 29 14.48 -17.86 -15.94
CA GLY A 29 15.61 -18.54 -16.57
C GLY A 29 16.92 -17.75 -16.62
N ASP A 30 16.86 -16.44 -16.45
CA ASP A 30 17.99 -15.51 -16.34
C ASP A 30 18.43 -15.24 -14.90
N GLY A 31 17.78 -15.86 -13.92
CA GLY A 31 18.08 -15.75 -12.49
C GLY A 31 17.34 -14.62 -11.76
N ARG A 32 16.52 -13.82 -12.45
CA ARG A 32 15.66 -12.82 -11.77
C ARG A 32 14.57 -13.51 -10.95
N GLU A 33 14.25 -12.94 -9.80
CA GLU A 33 13.04 -13.30 -9.07
C GLU A 33 11.85 -12.57 -9.69
N VAL A 34 10.84 -13.30 -10.11
CA VAL A 34 9.58 -12.76 -10.63
C VAL A 34 8.40 -13.27 -9.81
N MET A 35 7.36 -12.48 -9.77
CA MET A 35 6.09 -12.82 -9.13
C MET A 35 5.10 -13.31 -10.17
N GLN A 36 4.43 -14.41 -9.88
CA GLN A 36 3.35 -14.92 -10.72
C GLN A 36 2.04 -14.92 -9.97
N MET A 37 0.97 -14.49 -10.62
CA MET A 37 -0.41 -14.53 -10.14
C MET A 37 -1.24 -15.42 -11.06
N ARG A 38 -1.92 -16.42 -10.52
CA ARG A 38 -2.84 -17.26 -11.27
C ARG A 38 -4.17 -16.53 -11.47
N ILE A 39 -4.54 -16.30 -12.69
CA ILE A 39 -5.84 -15.77 -13.10
C ILE A 39 -6.61 -16.84 -13.87
N GLU A 40 -7.93 -16.69 -14.02
CA GLU A 40 -8.82 -17.74 -14.53
C GLU A 40 -8.33 -18.44 -15.81
N MET A 41 -7.85 -17.67 -16.80
CA MET A 41 -7.42 -18.22 -18.10
C MET A 41 -5.91 -18.10 -18.34
N GLY A 42 -5.11 -17.73 -17.32
CA GLY A 42 -3.69 -17.51 -17.55
C GLY A 42 -2.91 -17.24 -16.27
N VAL A 43 -1.74 -16.68 -16.45
CA VAL A 43 -0.85 -16.23 -15.38
C VAL A 43 -0.35 -14.84 -15.71
N LEU A 44 -0.46 -13.92 -14.76
CA LEU A 44 0.28 -12.66 -14.81
C LEU A 44 1.67 -12.92 -14.26
N GLN A 45 2.69 -12.49 -14.97
CA GLN A 45 4.06 -12.50 -14.48
C GLN A 45 4.51 -11.04 -14.34
N MET A 46 5.06 -10.71 -13.17
CA MET A 46 5.44 -9.35 -12.79
C MET A 46 6.86 -9.32 -12.25
N GLU A 47 7.57 -8.24 -12.54
CA GLU A 47 8.83 -7.94 -11.85
C GLU A 47 8.56 -7.65 -10.37
N THR A 48 9.51 -8.02 -9.51
CA THR A 48 9.41 -7.80 -8.06
C THR A 48 9.90 -6.41 -7.63
N VAL A 49 10.55 -5.69 -8.54
CA VAL A 49 11.12 -4.33 -8.33
C VAL A 49 10.79 -3.46 -9.55
N GLY A 50 10.70 -2.16 -9.37
CA GLY A 50 10.36 -1.22 -10.43
C GLY A 50 8.93 -1.40 -10.94
N ARG A 51 8.69 -1.10 -12.20
CA ARG A 51 7.39 -1.28 -12.84
C ARG A 51 7.08 -2.76 -13.03
N PRO A 52 5.88 -3.24 -12.67
CA PRO A 52 5.59 -4.69 -12.68
C PRO A 52 5.68 -5.37 -14.05
N ASP A 53 5.49 -4.64 -15.17
CA ASP A 53 5.67 -5.18 -16.52
C ASP A 53 7.15 -5.23 -16.99
N GLY A 54 8.06 -4.66 -16.20
CA GLY A 54 9.49 -4.59 -16.52
C GLY A 54 9.86 -3.53 -17.54
N GLU A 55 8.91 -2.69 -17.96
CA GLU A 55 9.22 -1.57 -18.83
C GLU A 55 9.90 -0.43 -18.07
N HIS A 56 10.76 0.32 -18.75
CA HIS A 56 11.48 1.47 -18.22
C HIS A 56 11.10 2.75 -18.97
N PRO A 57 9.96 3.41 -18.65
CA PRO A 57 9.49 4.60 -19.34
C PRO A 57 10.53 5.72 -19.29
N GLY A 58 10.97 6.20 -20.46
CA GLY A 58 12.03 7.21 -20.53
C GLY A 58 13.37 6.82 -19.88
N GLY A 59 13.58 5.53 -19.56
CA GLY A 59 14.75 5.01 -18.85
C GLY A 59 14.64 5.05 -17.33
N PHE A 60 13.46 5.35 -16.78
CA PHE A 60 13.16 5.37 -15.35
C PHE A 60 12.55 4.04 -14.87
N GLU A 61 12.63 3.77 -13.57
CA GLU A 61 12.11 2.54 -12.96
C GLU A 61 10.59 2.44 -13.01
N THR A 62 9.88 3.58 -12.95
CA THR A 62 8.42 3.64 -12.99
C THR A 62 7.94 4.80 -13.88
N TYR A 63 6.67 4.76 -14.28
CA TYR A 63 6.08 5.86 -15.03
C TYR A 63 5.94 7.13 -14.19
N LEU A 64 5.64 6.97 -12.89
CA LEU A 64 5.63 8.09 -11.94
C LEU A 64 6.99 8.79 -11.86
N ASP A 65 8.11 8.05 -11.83
CA ASP A 65 9.45 8.65 -11.83
C ASP A 65 9.72 9.43 -13.13
N TYR A 66 9.30 8.87 -14.27
CA TYR A 66 9.38 9.57 -15.55
C TYR A 66 8.56 10.86 -15.55
N LEU A 67 7.31 10.83 -15.06
CA LEU A 67 6.46 12.02 -14.97
C LEU A 67 7.06 13.09 -14.06
N ASN A 68 7.58 12.69 -12.90
CA ASN A 68 8.29 13.60 -11.99
C ASN A 68 9.48 14.28 -12.69
N SER A 69 10.21 13.55 -13.54
CA SER A 69 11.30 14.12 -14.32
C SER A 69 10.82 15.17 -15.34
N LEU A 70 9.66 14.94 -15.95
CA LEU A 70 9.07 15.91 -16.89
C LEU A 70 8.71 17.23 -16.20
N ILE A 71 8.15 17.18 -14.99
CA ILE A 71 7.80 18.38 -14.20
C ILE A 71 9.04 19.20 -13.91
N LEU A 72 10.17 18.58 -13.55
CA LEU A 72 11.43 19.28 -13.29
C LEU A 72 11.91 20.08 -14.52
N HIS A 73 11.53 19.66 -15.73
CA HIS A 73 11.91 20.32 -16.97
C HIS A 73 10.87 21.34 -17.46
N GLN A 74 9.58 21.08 -17.26
CA GLN A 74 8.46 21.89 -17.77
C GLN A 74 7.90 22.90 -16.76
N GLY A 75 8.13 22.69 -15.47
CA GLY A 75 7.65 23.56 -14.39
C GLY A 75 6.12 23.60 -14.26
N GLU A 76 5.59 24.74 -13.83
CA GLU A 76 4.16 24.94 -13.52
C GLU A 76 3.21 24.84 -14.73
N VAL A 77 3.74 24.72 -15.97
CA VAL A 77 2.91 24.61 -17.19
C VAL A 77 2.52 23.15 -17.49
N PHE A 78 3.04 22.18 -16.71
CA PHE A 78 2.74 20.77 -16.94
C PHE A 78 1.26 20.46 -16.65
N THR A 79 0.64 19.72 -17.54
CA THR A 79 -0.71 19.15 -17.37
C THR A 79 -0.75 17.80 -18.06
N LEU A 80 -1.37 16.81 -17.44
CA LEU A 80 -1.52 15.46 -17.99
C LEU A 80 -2.30 15.50 -19.32
N ASN A 81 -1.78 14.81 -20.32
CA ASN A 81 -2.48 14.54 -21.57
C ASN A 81 -3.08 13.11 -21.56
N GLU A 82 -3.89 12.79 -22.58
CA GLU A 82 -4.63 11.52 -22.65
C GLU A 82 -3.70 10.29 -22.68
N GLU A 83 -2.56 10.34 -23.39
CA GLU A 83 -1.58 9.26 -23.45
C GLU A 83 -0.96 9.02 -22.06
N GLN A 84 -0.63 10.10 -21.36
CA GLN A 84 -0.10 10.01 -20.00
C GLN A 84 -1.12 9.45 -19.01
N CYS A 85 -2.40 9.82 -19.14
CA CYS A 85 -3.48 9.26 -18.35
C CYS A 85 -3.60 7.75 -18.56
N MET A 86 -3.57 7.27 -19.81
CA MET A 86 -3.61 5.82 -20.09
C MET A 86 -2.43 5.05 -19.47
N GLU A 87 -1.23 5.61 -19.49
CA GLU A 87 -0.07 4.96 -18.86
C GLU A 87 -0.13 4.99 -17.33
N ILE A 88 -0.71 6.04 -16.73
CA ILE A 88 -1.02 6.09 -15.30
C ILE A 88 -2.00 4.98 -14.91
N ASP A 89 -3.09 4.83 -15.67
CA ASP A 89 -4.10 3.79 -15.43
C ASP A 89 -3.47 2.39 -15.49
N ARG A 90 -2.60 2.19 -16.47
CA ARG A 90 -1.88 0.93 -16.65
C ARG A 90 -0.97 0.63 -15.45
N GLU A 91 -0.17 1.60 -15.01
CA GLU A 91 0.71 1.46 -13.85
C GLU A 91 -0.08 1.27 -12.56
N PHE A 92 -1.18 2.00 -12.38
CA PHE A 92 -2.09 1.86 -11.24
C PHE A 92 -2.61 0.41 -11.08
N VAL A 93 -3.08 -0.20 -12.17
CA VAL A 93 -3.57 -1.58 -12.18
C VAL A 93 -2.44 -2.60 -11.96
N GLN A 94 -1.27 -2.36 -12.52
CA GLN A 94 -0.11 -3.24 -12.35
C GLN A 94 0.34 -3.30 -10.89
N PHE A 95 0.49 -2.16 -10.23
CA PHE A 95 0.85 -2.08 -8.81
C PHE A 95 -0.23 -2.66 -7.90
N TYR A 96 -1.51 -2.53 -8.26
CA TYR A 96 -2.58 -3.23 -7.56
C TYR A 96 -2.40 -4.75 -7.59
N HIS A 97 -2.16 -5.34 -8.77
CA HIS A 97 -1.97 -6.78 -8.90
C HIS A 97 -0.75 -7.28 -8.11
N ARG A 98 0.38 -6.56 -8.17
CA ARG A 98 1.56 -6.94 -7.40
C ARG A 98 1.35 -6.80 -5.90
N ARG A 99 0.71 -5.73 -5.44
CA ARG A 99 0.37 -5.51 -4.04
C ARG A 99 -0.49 -6.63 -3.44
N VAL A 100 -1.55 -7.06 -4.13
CA VAL A 100 -2.40 -8.15 -3.61
C VAL A 100 -1.66 -9.49 -3.59
N CYS A 101 -0.76 -9.73 -4.53
CA CYS A 101 0.12 -10.89 -4.50
C CYS A 101 1.11 -10.81 -3.33
N CYS A 102 1.72 -9.65 -3.08
CA CYS A 102 2.60 -9.43 -1.93
C CYS A 102 1.90 -9.71 -0.60
N LEU A 103 0.66 -9.24 -0.44
CA LEU A 103 -0.17 -9.54 0.75
C LEU A 103 -0.41 -11.05 0.90
N ALA A 104 -0.80 -11.73 -0.17
CA ALA A 104 -1.05 -13.18 -0.16
C ALA A 104 0.23 -13.99 0.16
N LEU A 105 1.38 -13.55 -0.31
CA LEU A 105 2.69 -14.17 -0.07
C LEU A 105 3.34 -13.75 1.25
N ARG A 106 2.73 -12.86 2.01
CA ARG A 106 3.26 -12.27 3.27
C ARG A 106 4.54 -11.46 3.06
N GLU A 107 4.74 -10.95 1.85
CA GLU A 107 5.79 -10.00 1.46
C GLU A 107 5.37 -8.57 1.84
N PHE A 108 5.14 -8.35 3.13
CA PHE A 108 4.42 -7.16 3.61
C PHE A 108 5.16 -5.85 3.31
N ARG A 109 6.49 -5.83 3.38
CA ARG A 109 7.26 -4.62 3.03
C ARG A 109 7.08 -4.25 1.55
N ARG A 110 7.08 -5.24 0.66
CA ARG A 110 6.81 -5.01 -0.76
C ARG A 110 5.38 -4.49 -0.98
N ALA A 111 4.40 -5.02 -0.24
CA ALA A 111 3.02 -4.53 -0.30
C ALA A 111 2.89 -3.08 0.17
N VAL A 112 3.61 -2.66 1.22
CA VAL A 112 3.69 -1.27 1.67
C VAL A 112 4.25 -0.38 0.55
N THR A 113 5.40 -0.75 -0.02
CA THR A 113 6.04 0.00 -1.11
C THR A 113 5.09 0.19 -2.30
N ASP A 114 4.38 -0.87 -2.71
CA ASP A 114 3.42 -0.80 -3.81
C ASP A 114 2.19 0.07 -3.49
N ALA A 115 1.74 0.07 -2.23
CA ALA A 115 0.66 0.95 -1.78
C ALA A 115 1.10 2.41 -1.77
N GLU A 116 2.29 2.72 -1.25
CA GLU A 116 2.87 4.06 -1.21
C GLU A 116 3.10 4.61 -2.62
N HIS A 117 3.59 3.77 -3.55
CA HIS A 117 3.70 4.15 -4.95
C HIS A 117 2.32 4.52 -5.54
N THR A 118 1.30 3.70 -5.30
CA THR A 118 -0.07 3.96 -5.79
C THR A 118 -0.62 5.26 -5.20
N LEU A 119 -0.43 5.53 -3.91
CA LEU A 119 -0.84 6.79 -3.27
C LEU A 119 -0.12 8.00 -3.87
N SER A 120 1.18 7.88 -4.12
CA SER A 120 1.97 8.95 -4.77
C SER A 120 1.50 9.21 -6.21
N LEU A 121 1.09 8.15 -6.94
CA LEU A 121 0.52 8.29 -8.28
C LEU A 121 -0.84 9.01 -8.24
N MET A 122 -1.68 8.72 -7.24
CA MET A 122 -2.93 9.44 -7.00
C MET A 122 -2.68 10.91 -6.68
N ASP A 123 -1.71 11.21 -5.81
CA ASP A 123 -1.31 12.59 -5.48
C ASP A 123 -0.82 13.33 -6.74
N PHE A 124 -0.11 12.62 -7.62
CA PHE A 124 0.32 13.17 -8.91
C PHE A 124 -0.89 13.55 -9.79
N VAL A 125 -1.88 12.65 -9.90
CA VAL A 125 -3.11 12.91 -10.66
C VAL A 125 -3.87 14.11 -10.11
N VAL A 126 -4.04 14.20 -8.78
CA VAL A 126 -4.70 15.34 -8.11
C VAL A 126 -4.01 16.68 -8.45
N ASN A 127 -2.69 16.69 -8.49
CA ASN A 127 -1.93 17.91 -8.67
C ASN A 127 -1.80 18.35 -10.15
N TRP A 128 -1.83 17.40 -11.10
CA TRP A 128 -1.46 17.66 -12.49
C TRP A 128 -2.53 17.31 -13.53
N SER A 129 -3.67 16.76 -13.11
CA SER A 129 -4.82 16.60 -14.00
C SER A 129 -5.68 17.84 -14.03
N SER A 130 -6.08 18.28 -15.22
CA SER A 130 -7.13 19.28 -15.39
C SER A 130 -8.54 18.67 -15.47
N ASP A 131 -8.63 17.33 -15.57
CA ASP A 131 -9.87 16.58 -15.64
C ASP A 131 -10.27 16.09 -14.24
N GLN A 132 -11.32 16.69 -13.68
CA GLN A 132 -11.82 16.34 -12.37
C GLN A 132 -12.48 14.96 -12.34
N GLU A 133 -13.13 14.53 -13.41
CA GLU A 133 -13.76 13.19 -13.49
C GLU A 133 -12.68 12.11 -13.46
N TYR A 134 -11.60 12.30 -14.22
CA TYR A 134 -10.43 11.43 -14.17
C TYR A 134 -9.80 11.39 -12.77
N THR A 135 -9.64 12.52 -12.10
CA THR A 135 -9.12 12.59 -10.73
C THR A 135 -9.99 11.80 -9.76
N VAL A 136 -11.32 12.00 -9.79
CA VAL A 136 -12.27 11.27 -8.93
C VAL A 136 -12.25 9.78 -9.21
N SER A 137 -12.06 9.37 -10.46
CA SER A 137 -11.98 7.94 -10.83
C SER A 137 -10.84 7.18 -10.12
N HIS A 138 -9.76 7.88 -9.75
CA HIS A 138 -8.66 7.34 -8.95
C HIS A 138 -8.90 7.52 -7.45
N GLU A 139 -9.27 8.72 -7.02
CA GLU A 139 -9.45 9.07 -5.62
C GLU A 139 -10.48 8.19 -4.88
N GLN A 140 -11.49 7.68 -5.56
CA GLN A 140 -12.44 6.74 -4.99
C GLN A 140 -11.79 5.47 -4.41
N TYR A 141 -10.60 5.10 -4.89
CA TYR A 141 -9.84 3.94 -4.40
C TYR A 141 -8.87 4.28 -3.26
N ARG A 142 -8.68 5.57 -2.93
CA ARG A 142 -7.72 5.99 -1.90
C ARG A 142 -7.95 5.33 -0.54
N PRO A 143 -9.19 5.22 0.00
CA PRO A 143 -9.43 4.52 1.26
C PRO A 143 -8.96 3.06 1.22
N PHE A 144 -9.20 2.37 0.11
CA PHE A 144 -8.81 0.98 -0.08
C PHE A 144 -7.28 0.80 -0.19
N VAL A 145 -6.60 1.72 -0.87
CA VAL A 145 -5.13 1.69 -0.97
C VAL A 145 -4.49 1.97 0.40
N LEU A 146 -5.01 2.96 1.15
CA LEU A 146 -4.60 3.25 2.51
C LEU A 146 -4.83 2.05 3.43
N PHE A 147 -5.99 1.41 3.36
CA PHE A 147 -6.27 0.19 4.11
C PHE A 147 -5.20 -0.89 3.86
N HIS A 148 -4.88 -1.20 2.60
CA HIS A 148 -3.84 -2.17 2.26
C HIS A 148 -2.47 -1.76 2.77
N ARG A 149 -2.12 -0.46 2.69
CA ARG A 149 -0.86 0.07 3.19
C ARG A 149 -0.75 -0.13 4.70
N VAL A 150 -1.81 0.21 5.45
CA VAL A 150 -1.86 0.06 6.91
C VAL A 150 -1.82 -1.40 7.34
N GLN A 151 -2.64 -2.24 6.70
CA GLN A 151 -2.66 -3.69 6.96
C GLN A 151 -1.29 -4.32 6.75
N ALA A 152 -0.65 -4.03 5.61
CA ALA A 152 0.68 -4.53 5.29
C ALA A 152 1.73 -3.98 6.26
N GLY A 153 1.69 -2.69 6.60
CA GLY A 153 2.59 -2.04 7.56
C GLY A 153 2.49 -2.66 8.94
N ALA A 154 1.28 -2.89 9.43
CA ALA A 154 1.05 -3.53 10.72
C ALA A 154 1.59 -4.98 10.75
N LEU A 155 1.35 -5.76 9.70
CA LEU A 155 1.84 -7.13 9.61
C LEU A 155 3.37 -7.19 9.46
N ALA A 156 3.98 -6.25 8.75
CA ALA A 156 5.42 -6.09 8.69
C ALA A 156 6.01 -5.72 10.07
N ALA A 157 5.41 -4.76 10.76
CA ALA A 157 5.83 -4.36 12.09
C ALA A 157 5.70 -5.50 13.11
N LEU A 158 4.66 -6.32 12.99
CA LEU A 158 4.48 -7.52 13.83
C LEU A 158 5.60 -8.55 13.62
N GLN A 159 6.01 -8.76 12.38
CA GLN A 159 7.08 -9.74 12.04
C GLN A 159 8.46 -9.25 12.44
N GLU A 160 8.75 -7.97 12.25
CA GLU A 160 10.10 -7.42 12.31
C GLU A 160 10.41 -6.70 13.62
N THR A 161 9.38 -6.26 14.34
CA THR A 161 9.54 -5.37 15.49
C THR A 161 8.83 -5.89 16.73
N SER A 162 7.53 -5.61 16.86
CA SER A 162 6.73 -6.02 18.01
C SER A 162 5.23 -5.85 17.77
N PRO A 163 4.38 -6.53 18.57
CA PRO A 163 2.94 -6.32 18.52
C PRO A 163 2.51 -4.88 18.84
N GLU A 164 3.22 -4.18 19.72
CA GLU A 164 2.97 -2.77 20.03
C GLU A 164 3.23 -1.88 18.80
N ALA A 165 4.30 -2.15 18.05
CA ALA A 165 4.60 -1.42 16.83
C ALA A 165 3.53 -1.65 15.75
N ALA A 166 3.00 -2.87 15.65
CA ALA A 166 1.90 -3.18 14.75
C ALA A 166 0.61 -2.41 15.11
N ILE A 167 0.29 -2.32 16.40
CA ILE A 167 -0.87 -1.55 16.89
C ILE A 167 -0.68 -0.05 16.60
N GLU A 168 0.52 0.49 16.80
CA GLU A 168 0.82 1.90 16.47
C GLU A 168 0.69 2.19 14.97
N GLU A 169 1.10 1.26 14.12
CA GLU A 169 0.92 1.39 12.66
C GLU A 169 -0.57 1.46 12.30
N ILE A 170 -1.41 0.63 12.93
CA ILE A 170 -2.86 0.68 12.73
C ILE A 170 -3.45 1.99 13.25
N ASN A 171 -3.05 2.46 14.43
CA ASN A 171 -3.53 3.72 14.98
C ASN A 171 -3.22 4.90 14.04
N THR A 172 -1.96 4.98 13.58
CA THR A 172 -1.55 5.99 12.60
C THR A 172 -2.37 5.92 11.30
N GLY A 173 -2.63 4.71 10.83
CA GLY A 173 -3.45 4.48 9.63
C GLY A 173 -4.92 4.88 9.82
N LEU A 174 -5.50 4.60 10.98
CA LEU A 174 -6.86 5.03 11.32
C LEU A 174 -6.97 6.56 11.39
N ASP A 175 -5.95 7.25 11.91
CA ASP A 175 -5.90 8.72 11.90
C ASP A 175 -5.82 9.28 10.47
N GLN A 176 -5.00 8.69 9.61
CA GLN A 176 -4.92 9.06 8.18
C GLN A 176 -6.25 8.86 7.45
N LEU A 177 -6.92 7.74 7.70
CA LEU A 177 -8.26 7.49 7.14
C LEU A 177 -9.27 8.53 7.67
N ARG A 178 -9.25 8.85 8.96
CA ARG A 178 -10.14 9.88 9.54
C ARG A 178 -9.91 11.24 8.88
N GLU A 179 -8.65 11.65 8.69
CA GLU A 179 -8.33 12.89 7.99
C GLU A 179 -8.83 12.88 6.53
N LEU A 180 -8.77 11.73 5.87
CA LEU A 180 -9.32 11.58 4.52
C LEU A 180 -10.84 11.77 4.52
N TYR A 181 -11.57 11.15 5.46
CA TYR A 181 -13.02 11.32 5.57
C TYR A 181 -13.43 12.76 5.90
N VAL A 182 -12.65 13.47 6.71
CA VAL A 182 -12.84 14.91 6.95
C VAL A 182 -12.68 15.72 5.65
N LYS A 183 -11.65 15.44 4.86
CA LYS A 183 -11.42 16.12 3.56
C LYS A 183 -12.54 15.84 2.55
N LEU A 184 -13.18 14.68 2.64
CA LEU A 184 -14.29 14.28 1.78
C LEU A 184 -15.67 14.74 2.31
N GLU A 185 -15.70 15.48 3.44
CA GLU A 185 -16.93 15.89 4.12
C GLU A 185 -17.86 14.70 4.45
N ALA A 186 -17.26 13.56 4.83
CA ALA A 186 -17.94 12.28 5.04
C ALA A 186 -17.63 11.66 6.43
N GLU A 187 -17.33 12.47 7.44
CA GLU A 187 -16.91 12.02 8.78
C GLU A 187 -17.91 11.06 9.43
N GLU A 188 -19.21 11.25 9.18
CA GLU A 188 -20.26 10.40 9.72
C GLU A 188 -20.20 8.96 9.20
N GLN A 189 -19.54 8.75 8.04
CA GLN A 189 -19.40 7.43 7.42
C GLN A 189 -18.20 6.67 7.98
N PHE A 190 -17.23 7.35 8.60
CA PHE A 190 -15.98 6.74 9.06
C PHE A 190 -16.20 5.54 9.99
N GLU A 191 -17.06 5.65 11.00
CA GLU A 191 -17.33 4.55 11.94
C GLU A 191 -18.16 3.40 11.34
N GLN A 192 -18.80 3.64 10.19
CA GLN A 192 -19.62 2.65 9.48
C GLN A 192 -18.85 1.97 8.35
N ASP A 193 -17.67 2.52 7.98
CA ASP A 193 -16.87 1.99 6.90
C ASP A 193 -16.28 0.61 7.24
N GLU A 194 -16.43 -0.34 6.32
CA GLU A 194 -15.99 -1.71 6.51
C GLU A 194 -14.48 -1.84 6.64
N LEU A 195 -13.69 -1.04 5.89
CA LEU A 195 -12.23 -1.05 5.94
C LEU A 195 -11.72 -0.53 7.28
N VAL A 196 -12.33 0.53 7.80
CA VAL A 196 -12.05 1.07 9.14
C VAL A 196 -12.34 0.01 10.20
N ASN A 197 -13.51 -0.63 10.12
CA ASN A 197 -13.90 -1.67 11.05
C ASN A 197 -12.96 -2.89 11.02
N GLN A 198 -12.47 -3.28 9.83
CA GLN A 198 -11.48 -4.35 9.69
C GLN A 198 -10.15 -4.00 10.37
N LEU A 199 -9.65 -2.76 10.24
CA LEU A 199 -8.44 -2.31 10.93
C LEU A 199 -8.63 -2.29 12.46
N VAL A 200 -9.78 -1.81 12.94
CA VAL A 200 -10.12 -1.83 14.38
C VAL A 200 -10.16 -3.27 14.90
N GLN A 201 -10.80 -4.19 14.19
CA GLN A 201 -10.82 -5.60 14.57
C GLN A 201 -9.43 -6.23 14.58
N MET A 202 -8.61 -5.93 13.57
CA MET A 202 -7.22 -6.38 13.51
C MET A 202 -6.43 -5.88 14.73
N LYS A 203 -6.57 -4.62 15.09
CA LYS A 203 -5.93 -4.02 16.27
C LYS A 203 -6.33 -4.75 17.55
N GLU A 204 -7.64 -4.95 17.77
CA GLU A 204 -8.12 -5.62 18.98
C GLU A 204 -7.69 -7.10 19.02
N SER A 205 -7.69 -7.81 17.88
CA SER A 205 -7.17 -9.18 17.81
C SER A 205 -5.69 -9.27 18.18
N LEU A 206 -4.85 -8.34 17.68
CA LEU A 206 -3.44 -8.26 18.08
C LEU A 206 -3.29 -7.98 19.59
N ARG A 207 -4.12 -7.11 20.13
CA ARG A 207 -4.13 -6.76 21.55
C ARG A 207 -4.44 -7.96 22.44
N GLU A 208 -5.46 -8.72 22.06
CA GLU A 208 -5.88 -9.91 22.80
C GLU A 208 -4.85 -11.04 22.69
N GLU A 209 -4.36 -11.33 21.47
CA GLU A 209 -3.42 -12.42 21.21
C GLU A 209 -2.09 -12.23 21.94
N TYR A 210 -1.54 -11.01 21.86
CA TYR A 210 -0.22 -10.67 22.44
C TYR A 210 -0.29 -10.02 23.81
N LYS A 211 -1.51 -9.83 24.39
CA LYS A 211 -1.74 -9.19 25.70
C LYS A 211 -1.11 -7.80 25.80
N VAL A 212 -1.20 -7.03 24.75
CA VAL A 212 -0.68 -5.66 24.69
C VAL A 212 -1.66 -4.72 25.36
N GLY A 213 -1.18 -3.94 26.34
CA GLY A 213 -1.95 -2.85 26.95
C GLY A 213 -2.04 -1.63 26.01
N LYS A 214 -2.41 -0.45 26.58
CA LYS A 214 -2.34 0.79 25.83
C LYS A 214 -0.91 1.08 25.39
N THR A 215 -0.73 1.35 24.11
CA THR A 215 0.57 1.75 23.55
C THR A 215 1.00 3.13 24.08
N LEU A 216 2.26 3.52 23.90
CA LEU A 216 2.73 4.84 24.31
C LEU A 216 2.00 5.96 23.55
N GLY A 217 1.68 5.77 22.28
CA GLY A 217 0.89 6.73 21.50
C GLY A 217 -0.51 6.91 22.05
N GLU A 218 -1.21 5.81 22.37
CA GLU A 218 -2.53 5.85 22.99
C GLU A 218 -2.51 6.50 24.40
N GLN A 219 -1.48 6.20 25.20
CA GLN A 219 -1.29 6.83 26.50
C GLN A 219 -1.02 8.33 26.38
N LEU A 220 -0.28 8.75 25.35
CA LEU A 220 -0.04 10.14 25.03
C LEU A 220 -1.34 10.87 24.65
N ALA A 221 -2.14 10.25 23.77
CA ALA A 221 -3.44 10.79 23.38
C ALA A 221 -4.39 10.95 24.55
N ASP A 222 -4.46 9.95 25.43
CA ASP A 222 -5.25 10.01 26.68
C ASP A 222 -4.78 11.16 27.60
N ALA A 223 -3.46 11.29 27.79
CA ALA A 223 -2.90 12.33 28.67
C ALA A 223 -3.15 13.74 28.12
N VAL A 224 -3.10 13.91 26.79
CA VAL A 224 -3.44 15.19 26.14
C VAL A 224 -4.92 15.49 26.27
N SER A 225 -5.79 14.52 26.05
CA SER A 225 -7.25 14.67 26.18
C SER A 225 -7.68 14.98 27.62
N ALA A 226 -6.94 14.45 28.61
CA ALA A 226 -7.17 14.72 30.04
C ALA A 226 -6.47 16.00 30.53
N GLU A 227 -5.82 16.76 29.65
CA GLU A 227 -5.01 17.96 29.97
C GLU A 227 -3.84 17.68 30.93
N GLU A 228 -3.38 16.42 31.03
CA GLU A 228 -2.26 16.00 31.89
C GLU A 228 -0.91 16.29 31.19
N TYR A 229 -0.60 17.57 30.94
CA TYR A 229 0.53 17.98 30.09
C TYR A 229 1.90 17.51 30.59
N GLU A 230 2.11 17.42 31.90
CA GLU A 230 3.37 16.89 32.46
C GLU A 230 3.56 15.40 32.16
N ARG A 231 2.47 14.63 32.20
CA ARG A 231 2.46 13.21 31.84
C ARG A 231 2.67 13.04 30.34
N ALA A 232 1.97 13.82 29.53
CA ALA A 232 2.13 13.83 28.09
C ALA A 232 3.59 14.14 27.67
N ALA A 233 4.23 15.10 28.32
CA ALA A 233 5.65 15.43 28.06
C ALA A 233 6.59 14.24 28.35
N LYS A 234 6.39 13.54 29.49
CA LYS A 234 7.20 12.36 29.84
C LYS A 234 7.03 11.24 28.85
N ILE A 235 5.78 10.96 28.41
CA ILE A 235 5.49 9.91 27.44
C ILE A 235 6.10 10.25 26.10
N ARG A 236 5.98 11.49 25.62
CA ARG A 236 6.61 11.97 24.37
C ARG A 236 8.12 11.77 24.40
N ASP A 237 8.77 12.13 25.50
CA ASP A 237 10.24 11.96 25.68
C ASP A 237 10.63 10.49 25.68
N GLU A 238 9.79 9.59 26.21
CA GLU A 238 10.00 8.15 26.15
C GLU A 238 9.89 7.62 24.72
N ILE A 239 8.87 8.04 23.95
CA ILE A 239 8.72 7.71 22.53
C ILE A 239 9.97 8.13 21.74
N ALA A 240 10.44 9.37 21.93
CA ALA A 240 11.62 9.89 21.25
C ALA A 240 12.89 9.06 21.57
N LYS A 241 13.07 8.63 22.82
CA LYS A 241 14.20 7.76 23.23
C LYS A 241 14.14 6.39 22.55
N ARG A 242 12.95 5.79 22.43
CA ARG A 242 12.77 4.49 21.77
C ARG A 242 13.03 4.57 20.26
N GLN A 243 12.71 5.69 19.64
CA GLN A 243 12.99 5.93 18.21
C GLN A 243 14.47 6.24 17.96
N GLY A 244 15.13 7.02 18.83
CA GLY A 244 16.53 7.37 18.70
C GLY A 244 17.53 6.24 19.05
N GLY A 245 17.09 5.19 19.73
CA GLY A 245 17.91 4.01 20.06
C GLY A 245 17.96 2.93 18.98
N ARG A 246 17.37 3.16 17.82
CA ARG A 246 17.29 2.21 16.69
C ARG A 246 18.27 2.50 15.54
N HIS A 247 19.36 3.25 15.82
CA HIS A 247 20.45 3.50 14.86
C HIS A 247 21.69 2.69 15.19
#